data_9bde3c5d96bc4a5f8d72b7f13c9442f3
#
_entry.id   9bde3c5d96bc4a5f8d72b7f13c9442f3
#
_cell.length_a   1.000
_cell.length_b   1.000
_cell.length_c   1.000
_cell.angle_alpha   90.00
_cell.angle_beta   90.00
_cell.angle_gamma   90.00
#
_symmetry.space_group_name_H-M   'P 1'
#
loop_
_entity.id
_entity.type
_entity.pdbx_description
1 polymer ?
#
loop_
_entity_poly.entity_id
_entity_poly.type
_entity_poly.pdbx_seq_one_letter_code
_entity_poly.pdbx_strand_id
1 'polypeptide(L)'
;LSAILEIRNLDRHFGGIHVSNHVNITVEKGELSAVIGPNGAGKTTHFNLITGHIPPDQGSVIYDGQDITRARPEKIVKMGMVRAFQVASLFLEETVFDNVYLAALSNLQHNGTMFRNRTGFSDAREHSDMILQKIGLYKFRDLKASELSHGDQKVLDIAIALTMRPKILLLDEPTAGMAPDERVKMMHLLKELHEYFQLTTIFIEHDMDMVFGIAKIIRVLVQGQLIAEGPPDYIRQHETVIESYLGKEVL
;
A
#
# COMPACT_ATOMS: atom_id res chain seq x y z
N LEU A 1 2.13 -11.13 -18.64
CA LEU A 1 2.53 -10.32 -17.50
C LEU A 1 3.48 -11.16 -16.63
N SER A 2 4.45 -10.56 -15.96
CA SER A 2 5.39 -11.27 -15.08
C SER A 2 5.03 -11.01 -13.63
N ALA A 3 5.07 -12.07 -12.80
CA ALA A 3 4.86 -11.94 -11.37
C ALA A 3 5.94 -11.01 -10.76
N ILE A 4 5.50 -10.01 -9.99
CA ILE A 4 6.39 -9.13 -9.24
C ILE A 4 6.50 -9.56 -7.78
N LEU A 5 5.44 -10.17 -7.23
CA LEU A 5 5.41 -10.69 -5.87
C LEU A 5 4.78 -12.09 -5.89
N GLU A 6 5.46 -13.04 -5.30
CA GLU A 6 4.95 -14.39 -5.09
C GLU A 6 5.05 -14.76 -3.61
N ILE A 7 3.96 -15.20 -3.05
CA ILE A 7 3.81 -15.67 -1.69
C ILE A 7 3.49 -17.16 -1.78
N ARG A 8 4.33 -17.99 -1.18
CA ARG A 8 4.24 -19.45 -1.29
C ARG A 8 4.12 -20.09 0.08
N ASN A 9 2.97 -20.73 0.35
CA ASN A 9 2.66 -21.46 1.59
C ASN A 9 3.00 -20.65 2.85
N LEU A 10 2.67 -19.35 2.84
CA LEU A 10 3.01 -18.45 3.93
C LEU A 10 2.20 -18.78 5.17
N ASP A 11 2.91 -19.06 6.27
CA ASP A 11 2.31 -19.54 7.51
C ASP A 11 2.80 -18.72 8.70
N ARG A 12 1.88 -18.39 9.62
CA ARG A 12 2.20 -17.66 10.86
C ARG A 12 1.18 -17.88 11.95
N HIS A 13 1.66 -18.20 13.15
CA HIS A 13 0.87 -18.33 14.37
C HIS A 13 1.25 -17.26 15.40
N PHE A 14 0.27 -16.83 16.19
CA PHE A 14 0.48 -16.09 17.43
C PHE A 14 -0.21 -16.86 18.58
N GLY A 15 0.60 -17.56 19.38
CA GLY A 15 0.06 -18.49 20.38
C GLY A 15 -0.80 -19.55 19.71
N GLY A 16 -2.07 -19.66 20.11
CA GLY A 16 -3.02 -20.62 19.52
C GLY A 16 -3.77 -20.10 18.28
N ILE A 17 -3.49 -18.87 17.80
CA ILE A 17 -4.21 -18.28 16.68
C ILE A 17 -3.38 -18.42 15.40
N HIS A 18 -3.97 -19.05 14.38
CA HIS A 18 -3.39 -19.18 13.05
C HIS A 18 -3.77 -17.95 12.20
N VAL A 19 -2.86 -16.98 12.04
CA VAL A 19 -3.13 -15.68 11.40
C VAL A 19 -2.79 -15.64 9.91
N SER A 20 -1.95 -16.58 9.44
CA SER A 20 -1.69 -16.86 8.03
C SER A 20 -1.55 -18.37 7.90
N ASN A 21 -2.42 -19.01 7.12
CA ASN A 21 -2.55 -20.46 7.02
C ASN A 21 -2.36 -20.89 5.58
N HIS A 22 -1.12 -21.27 5.25
CA HIS A 22 -0.68 -21.74 3.93
C HIS A 22 -1.10 -20.81 2.78
N VAL A 23 -1.02 -19.48 3.00
CA VAL A 23 -1.45 -18.50 2.01
C VAL A 23 -0.54 -18.54 0.79
N ASN A 24 -1.15 -18.62 -0.39
CA ASN A 24 -0.48 -18.56 -1.69
C ASN A 24 -1.09 -17.42 -2.50
N ILE A 25 -0.29 -16.47 -2.94
CA ILE A 25 -0.72 -15.30 -3.72
C ILE A 25 0.35 -14.99 -4.77
N THR A 26 -0.09 -14.69 -5.98
CA THR A 26 0.76 -14.14 -7.04
C THR A 26 0.24 -12.78 -7.45
N VAL A 27 1.11 -11.77 -7.47
CA VAL A 27 0.77 -10.42 -7.90
C VAL A 27 1.54 -10.11 -9.17
N GLU A 28 0.81 -9.72 -10.22
CA GLU A 28 1.41 -9.34 -11.50
C GLU A 28 1.89 -7.88 -11.48
N LYS A 29 2.94 -7.62 -12.25
CA LYS A 29 3.43 -6.24 -12.41
C LYS A 29 2.36 -5.34 -13.03
N GLY A 30 2.12 -4.18 -12.41
CA GLY A 30 1.06 -3.24 -12.82
C GLY A 30 -0.34 -3.67 -12.41
N GLU A 31 -0.48 -4.59 -11.46
CA GLU A 31 -1.77 -4.99 -10.90
C GLU A 31 -2.26 -3.95 -9.89
N LEU A 32 -3.56 -3.64 -9.92
CA LEU A 32 -4.25 -2.88 -8.88
C LEU A 32 -5.20 -3.84 -8.17
N SER A 33 -4.83 -4.25 -6.96
CA SER A 33 -5.58 -5.28 -6.23
C SER A 33 -5.94 -4.87 -4.82
N ALA A 34 -7.04 -5.45 -4.34
CA ALA A 34 -7.53 -5.29 -2.99
C ALA A 34 -7.39 -6.58 -2.18
N VAL A 35 -7.12 -6.46 -0.88
CA VAL A 35 -7.21 -7.53 0.10
C VAL A 35 -8.35 -7.19 1.06
N ILE A 36 -9.39 -8.01 1.05
CA ILE A 36 -10.59 -7.84 1.89
C ILE A 36 -10.79 -9.03 2.83
N GLY A 37 -11.68 -8.88 3.78
CA GLY A 37 -12.06 -9.92 4.75
C GLY A 37 -12.52 -9.33 6.06
N PRO A 38 -13.13 -10.11 6.95
CA PRO A 38 -13.62 -9.64 8.25
C PRO A 38 -12.48 -9.12 9.14
N ASN A 39 -12.85 -8.43 10.21
CA ASN A 39 -11.89 -8.04 11.24
C ASN A 39 -11.26 -9.29 11.86
N GLY A 40 -9.93 -9.26 12.06
CA GLY A 40 -9.19 -10.43 12.54
C GLY A 40 -8.87 -11.48 11.47
N ALA A 41 -9.21 -11.26 10.20
CA ALA A 41 -8.87 -12.18 9.10
C ALA A 41 -7.36 -12.33 8.81
N GLY A 42 -6.51 -11.47 9.39
CA GLY A 42 -5.06 -11.52 9.20
C GLY A 42 -4.52 -10.55 8.13
N LYS A 43 -5.33 -9.64 7.56
CA LYS A 43 -4.94 -8.73 6.47
C LYS A 43 -3.71 -7.89 6.79
N THR A 44 -3.72 -7.11 7.88
CA THR A 44 -2.58 -6.29 8.32
C THR A 44 -1.38 -7.16 8.70
N THR A 45 -1.62 -8.34 9.30
CA THR A 45 -0.55 -9.31 9.57
C THR A 45 0.09 -9.81 8.28
N HIS A 46 -0.71 -10.07 7.25
CA HIS A 46 -0.21 -10.44 5.93
C HIS A 46 0.70 -9.35 5.34
N PHE A 47 0.31 -8.08 5.42
CA PHE A 47 1.19 -6.97 5.04
C PHE A 47 2.48 -6.93 5.87
N ASN A 48 2.41 -7.17 7.18
CA ASN A 48 3.59 -7.22 8.05
C ASN A 48 4.55 -8.38 7.67
N LEU A 49 4.01 -9.51 7.25
CA LEU A 49 4.79 -10.67 6.80
C LEU A 49 5.54 -10.35 5.49
N ILE A 50 4.85 -9.79 4.49
CA ILE A 50 5.46 -9.50 3.18
C ILE A 50 6.41 -8.32 3.21
N THR A 51 6.26 -7.41 4.17
CA THR A 51 7.16 -6.25 4.37
C THR A 51 8.29 -6.50 5.37
N GLY A 52 8.40 -7.73 5.90
CA GLY A 52 9.49 -8.13 6.79
C GLY A 52 9.40 -7.59 8.23
N HIS A 53 8.28 -6.96 8.62
CA HIS A 53 8.05 -6.51 10.00
C HIS A 53 7.84 -7.69 10.95
N ILE A 54 7.30 -8.79 10.44
CA ILE A 54 7.10 -10.04 11.17
C ILE A 54 7.66 -11.17 10.30
N PRO A 55 8.54 -12.05 10.82
CA PRO A 55 8.99 -13.20 10.07
C PRO A 55 7.89 -14.27 9.99
N PRO A 56 7.72 -14.99 8.89
CA PRO A 56 6.83 -16.14 8.83
C PRO A 56 7.42 -17.33 9.59
N ASP A 57 6.56 -18.24 10.04
CA ASP A 57 6.97 -19.52 10.61
C ASP A 57 7.41 -20.48 9.50
N GLN A 58 6.64 -20.52 8.38
CA GLN A 58 6.93 -21.31 7.19
C GLN A 58 6.56 -20.56 5.91
N GLY A 59 6.98 -21.10 4.78
CA GLY A 59 6.73 -20.53 3.46
C GLY A 59 7.79 -19.54 3.02
N SER A 60 7.53 -18.87 1.91
CA SER A 60 8.47 -17.90 1.33
C SER A 60 7.76 -16.74 0.65
N VAL A 61 8.47 -15.60 0.59
CA VAL A 61 8.06 -14.39 -0.12
C VAL A 61 9.14 -14.07 -1.16
N ILE A 62 8.77 -14.11 -2.43
CA ILE A 62 9.66 -13.81 -3.56
C ILE A 62 9.21 -12.47 -4.15
N TYR A 63 10.10 -11.50 -4.19
CA TYR A 63 9.85 -10.17 -4.73
C TYR A 63 10.85 -9.84 -5.84
N ASP A 64 10.34 -9.52 -7.03
CA ASP A 64 11.15 -9.23 -8.23
C ASP A 64 12.21 -10.34 -8.48
N GLY A 65 11.81 -11.60 -8.32
CA GLY A 65 12.65 -12.79 -8.47
C GLY A 65 13.62 -13.08 -7.32
N GLN A 66 13.64 -12.27 -6.25
CA GLN A 66 14.53 -12.43 -5.10
C GLN A 66 13.77 -12.91 -3.87
N ASP A 67 14.32 -13.86 -3.14
CA ASP A 67 13.78 -14.27 -1.84
C ASP A 67 14.00 -13.18 -0.79
N ILE A 68 12.90 -12.65 -0.26
CA ILE A 68 12.87 -11.61 0.78
C ILE A 68 12.28 -12.11 2.09
N THR A 69 12.02 -13.41 2.25
CA THR A 69 11.29 -14.03 3.36
C THR A 69 11.79 -13.59 4.74
N ARG A 70 13.10 -13.41 4.89
CA ARG A 70 13.75 -12.96 6.12
C ARG A 70 14.51 -11.65 5.97
N ALA A 71 14.20 -10.90 4.92
CA ALA A 71 14.80 -9.59 4.70
C ALA A 71 14.25 -8.57 5.71
N ARG A 72 15.09 -7.64 6.14
CA ARG A 72 14.67 -6.53 7.00
C ARG A 72 13.82 -5.53 6.20
N PRO A 73 12.86 -4.83 6.85
CA PRO A 73 12.00 -3.86 6.19
C PRO A 73 12.76 -2.81 5.37
N GLU A 74 13.89 -2.30 5.90
CA GLU A 74 14.69 -1.28 5.22
C GLU A 74 15.27 -1.78 3.89
N LYS A 75 15.61 -3.08 3.81
CA LYS A 75 16.07 -3.70 2.56
C LYS A 75 14.93 -3.81 1.56
N ILE A 76 13.74 -4.21 2.02
CA ILE A 76 12.53 -4.38 1.18
C ILE A 76 12.11 -3.03 0.59
N VAL A 77 12.10 -1.97 1.41
CA VAL A 77 11.81 -0.60 0.95
C VAL A 77 12.82 -0.15 -0.11
N LYS A 78 14.13 -0.40 0.09
CA LYS A 78 15.18 -0.09 -0.91
C LYS A 78 15.01 -0.84 -2.23
N MET A 79 14.40 -2.01 -2.20
CA MET A 79 14.08 -2.77 -3.42
C MET A 79 12.85 -2.21 -4.15
N GLY A 80 12.08 -1.31 -3.51
CA GLY A 80 10.94 -0.62 -4.08
C GLY A 80 9.56 -1.16 -3.66
N MET A 81 9.46 -1.93 -2.59
CA MET A 81 8.17 -2.25 -1.97
C MET A 81 7.95 -1.31 -0.80
N VAL A 82 7.04 -0.35 -0.96
CA VAL A 82 6.80 0.72 0.02
C VAL A 82 5.38 0.60 0.55
N ARG A 83 5.20 0.80 1.85
CA ARG A 83 3.91 0.83 2.52
C ARG A 83 3.62 2.23 3.05
N ALA A 84 2.46 2.78 2.70
CA ALA A 84 1.88 3.93 3.38
C ALA A 84 1.06 3.41 4.58
N PHE A 85 1.24 4.02 5.74
CA PHE A 85 0.72 3.50 7.01
C PHE A 85 -0.66 4.07 7.33
N GLN A 86 -1.44 3.28 8.07
CA GLN A 86 -2.74 3.69 8.63
C GLN A 86 -2.62 4.91 9.56
N VAL A 87 -1.47 5.05 10.24
CA VAL A 87 -1.10 6.24 11.02
C VAL A 87 0.06 6.90 10.30
N ALA A 88 -0.22 8.04 9.68
CA ALA A 88 0.77 8.81 8.96
C ALA A 88 1.95 9.19 9.88
N SER A 89 3.18 8.83 9.47
CA SER A 89 4.39 9.22 10.17
C SER A 89 4.84 10.62 9.72
N LEU A 90 3.90 11.60 9.81
CA LEU A 90 4.14 12.95 9.37
C LEU A 90 4.91 13.76 10.44
N PHE A 91 5.82 14.59 9.98
CA PHE A 91 6.38 15.66 10.80
C PHE A 91 5.35 16.81 10.85
N LEU A 92 4.44 16.76 11.84
CA LEU A 92 3.27 17.62 11.91
C LEU A 92 3.62 19.13 12.01
N GLU A 93 4.76 19.46 12.61
CA GLU A 93 5.25 20.84 12.75
C GLU A 93 6.01 21.36 11.52
N GLU A 94 6.37 20.48 10.60
CA GLU A 94 7.03 20.82 9.36
C GLU A 94 6.00 21.08 8.24
N THR A 95 6.44 21.79 7.19
CA THR A 95 5.56 22.07 6.05
C THR A 95 5.22 20.80 5.26
N VAL A 96 4.12 20.86 4.52
CA VAL A 96 3.73 19.81 3.55
C VAL A 96 4.89 19.52 2.59
N PHE A 97 5.56 20.58 2.11
CA PHE A 97 6.72 20.43 1.23
C PHE A 97 7.89 19.75 1.93
N ASP A 98 8.23 20.16 3.16
CA ASP A 98 9.38 19.61 3.89
C ASP A 98 9.18 18.12 4.20
N ASN A 99 7.96 17.68 4.52
CA ASN A 99 7.64 16.26 4.70
C ASN A 99 8.00 15.43 3.45
N VAL A 100 7.57 15.87 2.28
CA VAL A 100 7.86 15.19 1.00
C VAL A 100 9.33 15.31 0.63
N TYR A 101 9.93 16.48 0.82
CA TYR A 101 11.32 16.77 0.47
C TYR A 101 12.32 15.98 1.31
N LEU A 102 12.08 15.86 2.64
CA LEU A 102 12.92 15.05 3.53
C LEU A 102 12.91 13.57 3.13
N ALA A 103 11.75 13.04 2.74
CA ALA A 103 11.66 11.68 2.23
C ALA A 103 12.42 11.49 0.90
N ALA A 104 12.31 12.46 -0.02
CA ALA A 104 13.05 12.44 -1.27
C ALA A 104 14.57 12.49 -1.05
N LEU A 105 15.05 13.32 -0.10
CA LEU A 105 16.46 13.38 0.29
C LEU A 105 16.95 12.07 0.91
N SER A 106 16.15 11.45 1.77
CA SER A 106 16.48 10.15 2.37
C SER A 106 16.70 9.09 1.29
N ASN A 107 15.86 9.07 0.27
CA ASN A 107 16.01 8.15 -0.87
C ASN A 107 17.32 8.40 -1.66
N LEU A 108 17.72 9.65 -1.87
CA LEU A 108 19.00 9.99 -2.52
C LEU A 108 20.22 9.51 -1.72
N GLN A 109 20.21 9.67 -0.37
CA GLN A 109 21.28 9.17 0.51
C GLN A 109 21.42 7.65 0.41
N HIS A 110 20.29 6.93 0.39
CA HIS A 110 20.28 5.48 0.30
C HIS A 110 20.84 4.95 -1.03
N ASN A 111 20.71 5.73 -2.09
CA ASN A 111 21.23 5.39 -3.43
C ASN A 111 22.69 5.84 -3.66
N GLY A 112 23.37 6.37 -2.63
CA GLY A 112 24.77 6.78 -2.69
C GLY A 112 25.04 8.02 -3.54
N THR A 113 24.02 8.75 -3.97
CA THR A 113 24.13 9.90 -4.88
C THR A 113 24.36 11.23 -4.18
N MET A 114 24.10 11.31 -2.86
CA MET A 114 24.15 12.56 -2.09
C MET A 114 25.54 13.20 -2.04
N PHE A 115 26.62 12.42 -2.10
CA PHE A 115 27.99 12.93 -2.08
C PHE A 115 28.54 13.23 -3.47
N ARG A 116 27.83 12.90 -4.55
CA ARG A 116 28.35 13.00 -5.90
C ARG A 116 27.96 14.26 -6.68
N ASN A 117 26.84 14.94 -6.34
CA ASN A 117 26.42 16.12 -7.14
C ASN A 117 25.59 17.12 -6.33
N ARG A 118 25.89 18.43 -6.48
CA ARG A 118 25.03 19.56 -6.10
C ARG A 118 23.65 19.51 -6.77
N THR A 119 23.50 18.80 -7.89
CA THR A 119 22.25 18.58 -8.63
C THR A 119 21.25 17.72 -7.87
N GLY A 120 21.67 16.82 -6.97
CA GLY A 120 20.77 15.93 -6.25
C GLY A 120 19.75 16.66 -5.36
N PHE A 121 20.11 17.82 -4.81
CA PHE A 121 19.17 18.64 -4.02
C PHE A 121 18.12 19.31 -4.89
N SER A 122 18.50 19.78 -6.08
CA SER A 122 17.60 20.35 -7.08
C SER A 122 16.62 19.28 -7.58
N ASP A 123 17.13 18.09 -7.91
CA ASP A 123 16.34 16.96 -8.40
C ASP A 123 15.31 16.49 -7.33
N ALA A 124 15.71 16.44 -6.05
CA ALA A 124 14.80 16.12 -4.95
C ALA A 124 13.67 17.14 -4.82
N ARG A 125 14.01 18.44 -4.96
CA ARG A 125 13.04 19.53 -4.89
C ARG A 125 12.04 19.46 -6.03
N GLU A 126 12.51 19.33 -7.26
CA GLU A 126 11.66 19.22 -8.44
C GLU A 126 10.75 17.98 -8.37
N HIS A 127 11.30 16.85 -7.90
CA HIS A 127 10.55 15.63 -7.70
C HIS A 127 9.45 15.80 -6.64
N SER A 128 9.76 16.47 -5.52
CA SER A 128 8.78 16.78 -4.47
C SER A 128 7.66 17.68 -4.98
N ASP A 129 8.01 18.75 -5.70
CA ASP A 129 7.03 19.64 -6.31
C ASP A 129 6.13 18.90 -7.32
N MET A 130 6.70 18.04 -8.15
CA MET A 130 5.96 17.23 -9.11
C MET A 130 4.97 16.28 -8.41
N ILE A 131 5.41 15.60 -7.34
CA ILE A 131 4.52 14.74 -6.55
C ILE A 131 3.39 15.55 -5.94
N LEU A 132 3.69 16.66 -5.26
CA LEU A 132 2.68 17.54 -4.66
C LEU A 132 1.65 18.05 -5.66
N GLN A 133 2.08 18.35 -6.89
CA GLN A 133 1.16 18.72 -7.98
C GLN A 133 0.25 17.56 -8.36
N LYS A 134 0.80 16.35 -8.52
CA LYS A 134 0.06 15.15 -8.92
C LYS A 134 -0.99 14.71 -7.90
N ILE A 135 -0.70 14.88 -6.61
CA ILE A 135 -1.65 14.54 -5.54
C ILE A 135 -2.59 15.69 -5.16
N GLY A 136 -2.46 16.88 -5.79
CA GLY A 136 -3.32 18.04 -5.53
C GLY A 136 -3.01 18.83 -4.25
N LEU A 137 -1.88 18.55 -3.56
CA LEU A 137 -1.48 19.24 -2.34
C LEU A 137 -0.50 20.41 -2.57
N TYR A 138 -0.12 20.71 -3.81
CA TYR A 138 0.84 21.78 -4.11
C TYR A 138 0.40 23.15 -3.58
N LYS A 139 -0.90 23.45 -3.59
CA LYS A 139 -1.46 24.71 -3.05
C LYS A 139 -1.28 24.84 -1.52
N PHE A 140 -1.04 23.75 -0.82
CA PHE A 140 -0.84 23.70 0.62
C PHE A 140 0.63 23.53 1.01
N ARG A 141 1.57 23.60 0.05
CA ARG A 141 2.97 23.23 0.22
C ARG A 141 3.68 23.92 1.38
N ASP A 142 3.31 25.18 1.66
CA ASP A 142 3.94 26.03 2.69
C ASP A 142 3.17 26.01 4.03
N LEU A 143 2.04 25.29 4.12
CA LEU A 143 1.32 25.05 5.36
C LEU A 143 2.01 23.93 6.17
N LYS A 144 1.87 23.97 7.49
CA LYS A 144 2.26 22.84 8.34
C LYS A 144 1.37 21.63 8.06
N ALA A 145 1.94 20.41 8.16
CA ALA A 145 1.16 19.20 8.00
C ALA A 145 0.02 19.08 9.03
N SER A 146 0.18 19.66 10.23
CA SER A 146 -0.87 19.75 11.26
C SER A 146 -2.08 20.60 10.87
N GLU A 147 -1.95 21.49 9.89
CA GLU A 147 -3.03 22.35 9.40
C GLU A 147 -3.87 21.71 8.31
N LEU A 148 -3.45 20.55 7.80
CA LEU A 148 -4.21 19.80 6.80
C LEU A 148 -5.41 19.07 7.43
N SER A 149 -6.46 18.86 6.62
CA SER A 149 -7.53 17.92 6.97
C SER A 149 -6.97 16.50 7.17
N HIS A 150 -7.69 15.66 7.91
CA HIS A 150 -7.27 14.26 8.11
C HIS A 150 -7.14 13.50 6.77
N GLY A 151 -8.03 13.78 5.82
CA GLY A 151 -7.95 13.23 4.46
C GLY A 151 -6.71 13.69 3.72
N ASP A 152 -6.38 15.00 3.76
CA ASP A 152 -5.18 15.54 3.12
C ASP A 152 -3.89 15.04 3.78
N GLN A 153 -3.89 14.77 5.10
CA GLN A 153 -2.76 14.14 5.79
C GLN A 153 -2.50 12.73 5.26
N LYS A 154 -3.55 11.94 5.00
CA LYS A 154 -3.40 10.63 4.36
C LYS A 154 -2.89 10.71 2.93
N VAL A 155 -3.36 11.70 2.17
CA VAL A 155 -2.82 11.98 0.82
C VAL A 155 -1.34 12.35 0.91
N LEU A 156 -0.93 13.13 1.92
CA LEU A 156 0.47 13.48 2.15
C LEU A 156 1.33 12.24 2.48
N ASP A 157 0.81 11.28 3.26
CA ASP A 157 1.52 10.02 3.54
C ASP A 157 1.75 9.20 2.25
N ILE A 158 0.77 9.14 1.36
CA ILE A 158 0.93 8.54 0.03
C ILE A 158 2.00 9.30 -0.78
N ALA A 159 2.04 10.64 -0.72
CA ALA A 159 3.06 11.44 -1.37
C ALA A 159 4.47 11.07 -0.91
N ILE A 160 4.66 10.92 0.40
CA ILE A 160 5.93 10.49 1.00
C ILE A 160 6.33 9.11 0.46
N ALA A 161 5.41 8.15 0.41
CA ALA A 161 5.66 6.84 -0.15
C ALA A 161 6.07 6.90 -1.64
N LEU A 162 5.45 7.76 -2.43
CA LEU A 162 5.76 7.94 -3.84
C LEU A 162 7.16 8.53 -4.10
N THR A 163 7.71 9.33 -3.16
CA THR A 163 9.09 9.85 -3.30
C THR A 163 10.13 8.75 -3.36
N MET A 164 9.82 7.58 -2.78
CA MET A 164 10.69 6.40 -2.81
C MET A 164 10.70 5.70 -4.18
N ARG A 165 9.92 6.17 -5.16
CA ARG A 165 9.74 5.57 -6.50
C ARG A 165 9.41 4.08 -6.41
N PRO A 166 8.30 3.72 -5.75
CA PRO A 166 7.98 2.32 -5.49
C PRO A 166 7.68 1.56 -6.79
N LYS A 167 8.04 0.27 -6.82
CA LYS A 167 7.54 -0.72 -7.79
C LYS A 167 6.22 -1.33 -7.30
N ILE A 168 6.11 -1.52 -5.96
CA ILE A 168 4.88 -1.93 -5.28
C ILE A 168 4.54 -0.89 -4.21
N LEU A 169 3.31 -0.39 -4.23
CA LEU A 169 2.73 0.46 -3.20
C LEU A 169 1.69 -0.34 -2.42
N LEU A 170 1.91 -0.48 -1.12
CA LEU A 170 0.98 -1.13 -0.18
C LEU A 170 0.25 -0.04 0.60
N LEU A 171 -1.08 -0.10 0.61
CA LEU A 171 -1.93 0.86 1.32
C LEU A 171 -2.78 0.12 2.36
N ASP A 172 -2.72 0.57 3.60
CA ASP A 172 -3.48 -0.04 4.69
C ASP A 172 -4.62 0.90 5.12
N GLU A 173 -5.84 0.57 4.71
CA GLU A 173 -7.07 1.31 4.94
C GLU A 173 -6.96 2.81 4.57
N PRO A 174 -6.66 3.13 3.30
CA PRO A 174 -6.43 4.51 2.87
C PRO A 174 -7.64 5.43 3.08
N THR A 175 -8.87 4.90 3.12
CA THR A 175 -10.09 5.71 3.31
C THR A 175 -10.64 5.71 4.75
N ALA A 176 -10.00 4.99 5.70
CA ALA A 176 -10.48 4.92 7.07
C ALA A 176 -10.62 6.31 7.72
N GLY A 177 -11.79 6.60 8.31
CA GLY A 177 -12.08 7.89 8.95
C GLY A 177 -12.39 9.06 8.01
N MET A 178 -12.44 8.85 6.68
CA MET A 178 -12.82 9.87 5.72
C MET A 178 -14.34 10.00 5.57
N ALA A 179 -14.80 11.22 5.25
CA ALA A 179 -16.18 11.45 4.82
C ALA A 179 -16.46 10.80 3.45
N PRO A 180 -17.72 10.49 3.10
CA PRO A 180 -18.04 9.77 1.86
C PRO A 180 -17.51 10.43 0.59
N ASP A 181 -17.59 11.76 0.48
CA ASP A 181 -17.07 12.53 -0.65
C ASP A 181 -15.53 12.53 -0.72
N GLU A 182 -14.85 12.48 0.40
CA GLU A 182 -13.39 12.34 0.48
C GLU A 182 -12.94 10.95 0.04
N ARG A 183 -13.71 9.89 0.37
CA ARG A 183 -13.42 8.52 -0.10
C ARG A 183 -13.46 8.43 -1.62
N VAL A 184 -14.49 9.03 -2.24
CA VAL A 184 -14.60 9.06 -3.71
C VAL A 184 -13.40 9.78 -4.34
N LYS A 185 -12.97 10.91 -3.77
CA LYS A 185 -11.76 11.63 -4.22
C LYS A 185 -10.51 10.77 -4.08
N MET A 186 -10.36 10.06 -2.94
CA MET A 186 -9.24 9.14 -2.71
C MET A 186 -9.23 8.01 -3.74
N MET A 187 -10.37 7.40 -4.06
CA MET A 187 -10.47 6.37 -5.10
C MET A 187 -9.96 6.86 -6.44
N HIS A 188 -10.42 8.03 -6.89
CA HIS A 188 -9.97 8.62 -8.15
C HIS A 188 -8.47 8.90 -8.12
N LEU A 189 -7.98 9.51 -7.04
CA LEU A 189 -6.55 9.79 -6.86
C LEU A 189 -5.70 8.51 -6.95
N LEU A 190 -6.07 7.45 -6.24
CA LEU A 190 -5.33 6.18 -6.28
C LEU A 190 -5.29 5.56 -7.67
N LYS A 191 -6.39 5.62 -8.41
CA LYS A 191 -6.45 5.15 -9.79
C LYS A 191 -5.54 5.98 -10.70
N GLU A 192 -5.60 7.30 -10.61
CA GLU A 192 -4.74 8.21 -11.38
C GLU A 192 -3.25 8.00 -11.08
N LEU A 193 -2.88 7.85 -9.80
CA LEU A 193 -1.51 7.59 -9.39
C LEU A 193 -1.01 6.23 -9.88
N HIS A 194 -1.85 5.19 -9.77
CA HIS A 194 -1.55 3.86 -10.28
C HIS A 194 -1.25 3.91 -11.80
N GLU A 195 -2.10 4.59 -12.59
CA GLU A 195 -1.94 4.71 -14.03
C GLU A 195 -0.74 5.59 -14.41
N TYR A 196 -0.57 6.74 -13.74
CA TYR A 196 0.49 7.69 -14.06
C TYR A 196 1.89 7.16 -13.78
N PHE A 197 2.07 6.55 -12.59
CA PHE A 197 3.37 6.01 -12.18
C PHE A 197 3.59 4.54 -12.58
N GLN A 198 2.62 3.90 -13.26
CA GLN A 198 2.64 2.49 -13.64
C GLN A 198 2.94 1.57 -12.43
N LEU A 199 2.30 1.85 -11.30
CA LEU A 199 2.52 1.15 -10.04
C LEU A 199 1.89 -0.24 -10.06
N THR A 200 2.48 -1.17 -9.30
CA THR A 200 1.72 -2.28 -8.73
C THR A 200 1.17 -1.80 -7.39
N THR A 201 -0.14 -1.88 -7.19
CA THR A 201 -0.78 -1.36 -5.97
C THR A 201 -1.61 -2.44 -5.32
N ILE A 202 -1.36 -2.66 -4.02
CA ILE A 202 -2.15 -3.59 -3.20
C ILE A 202 -2.70 -2.78 -2.02
N PHE A 203 -4.01 -2.80 -1.82
CA PHE A 203 -4.61 -2.08 -0.72
C PHE A 203 -5.53 -2.97 0.12
N ILE A 204 -5.55 -2.72 1.43
CA ILE A 204 -6.52 -3.31 2.36
C ILE A 204 -7.63 -2.29 2.53
N GLU A 205 -8.88 -2.70 2.39
CA GLU A 205 -10.03 -1.84 2.59
C GLU A 205 -11.25 -2.60 3.09
N HIS A 206 -12.15 -1.86 3.74
CA HIS A 206 -13.45 -2.32 4.20
C HIS A 206 -14.61 -1.66 3.44
N ASP A 207 -14.33 -0.57 2.73
CA ASP A 207 -15.30 0.12 1.89
C ASP A 207 -15.45 -0.65 0.57
N MET A 208 -16.58 -1.33 0.42
CA MET A 208 -16.83 -2.17 -0.76
C MET A 208 -17.01 -1.37 -2.03
N ASP A 209 -17.54 -0.15 -1.95
CA ASP A 209 -17.68 0.72 -3.12
C ASP A 209 -16.29 1.08 -3.67
N MET A 210 -15.33 1.37 -2.78
CA MET A 210 -13.95 1.56 -3.17
C MET A 210 -13.34 0.29 -3.77
N VAL A 211 -13.47 -0.84 -3.09
CA VAL A 211 -12.88 -2.11 -3.53
C VAL A 211 -13.39 -2.49 -4.92
N PHE A 212 -14.70 -2.52 -5.11
CA PHE A 212 -15.31 -2.89 -6.40
C PHE A 212 -15.14 -1.80 -7.46
N GLY A 213 -14.94 -0.54 -7.05
CA GLY A 213 -14.79 0.59 -7.97
C GLY A 213 -13.43 0.68 -8.66
N ILE A 214 -12.36 0.23 -8.00
CA ILE A 214 -11.00 0.41 -8.55
C ILE A 214 -10.16 -0.86 -8.65
N ALA A 215 -10.39 -1.90 -7.82
CA ALA A 215 -9.59 -3.12 -7.87
C ALA A 215 -9.84 -3.90 -9.17
N LYS A 216 -8.78 -4.39 -9.78
CA LYS A 216 -8.83 -5.34 -10.91
C LYS A 216 -8.88 -6.78 -10.42
N ILE A 217 -8.23 -7.06 -9.30
CA ILE A 217 -8.21 -8.35 -8.61
C ILE A 217 -8.55 -8.11 -7.14
N ILE A 218 -9.42 -8.94 -6.59
CA ILE A 218 -9.78 -8.91 -5.18
C ILE A 218 -9.38 -10.26 -4.56
N ARG A 219 -8.70 -10.20 -3.42
CA ARG A 219 -8.28 -11.34 -2.61
C ARG A 219 -9.04 -11.32 -1.29
N VAL A 220 -9.72 -12.41 -0.99
CA VAL A 220 -10.56 -12.52 0.20
C VAL A 220 -9.88 -13.39 1.23
N LEU A 221 -9.49 -12.79 2.36
CA LEU A 221 -8.90 -13.50 3.51
C LEU A 221 -9.96 -13.71 4.60
N VAL A 222 -10.07 -14.94 5.08
CA VAL A 222 -10.91 -15.31 6.23
C VAL A 222 -10.11 -16.24 7.13
N GLN A 223 -10.00 -15.91 8.41
CA GLN A 223 -9.27 -16.73 9.41
C GLN A 223 -7.87 -17.13 8.94
N GLY A 224 -7.13 -16.21 8.34
CA GLY A 224 -5.78 -16.44 7.84
C GLY A 224 -5.69 -17.22 6.53
N GLN A 225 -6.80 -17.59 5.90
CA GLN A 225 -6.82 -18.33 4.63
C GLN A 225 -7.29 -17.44 3.48
N LEU A 226 -6.70 -17.63 2.30
CA LEU A 226 -7.21 -17.07 1.06
C LEU A 226 -8.34 -17.97 0.55
N ILE A 227 -9.59 -17.50 0.69
CA ILE A 227 -10.78 -18.27 0.31
C ILE A 227 -11.25 -18.02 -1.13
N ALA A 228 -10.92 -16.85 -1.70
CA ALA A 228 -11.23 -16.51 -3.08
C ALA A 228 -10.25 -15.48 -3.61
N GLU A 229 -9.98 -15.54 -4.91
CA GLU A 229 -9.18 -14.57 -5.66
C GLU A 229 -9.75 -14.43 -7.07
N GLY A 230 -9.95 -13.20 -7.54
CA GLY A 230 -10.45 -12.96 -8.89
C GLY A 230 -10.92 -11.53 -9.14
N PRO A 231 -11.46 -11.26 -10.34
CA PRO A 231 -12.03 -9.96 -10.67
C PRO A 231 -13.28 -9.65 -9.84
N PRO A 232 -13.66 -8.36 -9.74
CA PRO A 232 -14.81 -7.92 -8.93
C PRO A 232 -16.10 -8.70 -9.15
N ASP A 233 -16.47 -8.95 -10.40
CA ASP A 233 -17.71 -9.66 -10.74
C ASP A 233 -17.74 -11.12 -10.28
N TYR A 234 -16.58 -11.79 -10.31
CA TYR A 234 -16.43 -13.14 -9.77
C TYR A 234 -16.60 -13.16 -8.24
N ILE A 235 -15.94 -12.20 -7.55
CA ILE A 235 -16.01 -12.12 -6.08
C ILE A 235 -17.42 -11.78 -5.59
N ARG A 236 -18.16 -10.91 -6.28
CA ARG A 236 -19.56 -10.57 -5.95
C ARG A 236 -20.50 -11.78 -5.96
N GLN A 237 -20.22 -12.77 -6.81
CA GLN A 237 -21.07 -13.95 -7.02
C GLN A 237 -20.55 -15.19 -6.30
N HIS A 238 -19.41 -15.10 -5.63
CA HIS A 238 -18.77 -16.25 -4.98
C HIS A 238 -19.50 -16.62 -3.68
N GLU A 239 -20.18 -17.77 -3.65
CA GLU A 239 -21.03 -18.21 -2.54
C GLU A 239 -20.33 -18.14 -1.19
N THR A 240 -19.12 -18.69 -1.06
CA THR A 240 -18.34 -18.70 0.21
C THR A 240 -18.00 -17.29 0.67
N VAL A 241 -17.76 -16.33 -0.25
CA VAL A 241 -17.48 -14.93 0.09
C VAL A 241 -18.75 -14.24 0.59
N ILE A 242 -19.88 -14.48 -0.05
CA ILE A 242 -21.18 -13.94 0.37
C ILE A 242 -21.53 -14.46 1.76
N GLU A 243 -21.39 -15.76 2.00
CA GLU A 243 -21.73 -16.37 3.29
C GLU A 243 -20.81 -15.93 4.43
N SER A 244 -19.49 -15.81 4.17
CA SER A 244 -18.48 -15.57 5.20
C SER A 244 -18.16 -14.10 5.44
N TYR A 245 -18.47 -13.20 4.49
CA TYR A 245 -18.03 -11.82 4.57
C TYR A 245 -19.03 -10.77 4.04
N LEU A 246 -19.52 -10.89 2.80
CA LEU A 246 -20.34 -9.83 2.21
C LEU A 246 -21.77 -9.78 2.78
N GLY A 247 -22.34 -10.93 3.22
CA GLY A 247 -23.74 -11.01 3.60
C GLY A 247 -24.67 -10.83 2.40
N LYS A 248 -25.98 -10.90 2.63
CA LYS A 248 -27.00 -10.75 1.58
C LYS A 248 -27.31 -9.28 1.19
N GLU A 249 -26.71 -8.32 1.90
CA GLU A 249 -27.03 -6.88 1.75
C GLU A 249 -26.15 -6.14 0.72
N VAL A 250 -25.17 -6.80 0.14
CA VAL A 250 -24.19 -6.18 -0.81
C VAL A 250 -24.45 -6.60 -2.27
N LEU A 251 -25.59 -7.28 -2.49
CA LEU A 251 -26.02 -7.74 -3.82
C LEU A 251 -27.02 -6.79 -4.46
#